data_52a670c230123ad90ef3c3f406028301
#
_entry.id   52a670c230123ad90ef3c3f406028301
#
_cell.length_a   1.000
_cell.length_b   1.000
_cell.length_c   1.000
_cell.angle_alpha   90.00
_cell.angle_beta   90.00
_cell.angle_gamma   90.00
#
_symmetry.space_group_name_H-M   'P 1'
#
loop_
_entity.id
_entity.type
_entity.pdbx_description
1 polymer ?
#
loop_
_entity_poly.entity_id
_entity_poly.type
_entity_poly.pdbx_seq_one_letter_code
_entity_poly.pdbx_strand_id
1 'polypeptide(L)'
;AYAQENMRGIWAAALTPFEPGSLAIDERGLRANLRHWIDDLGIDGFFIAGKQGEFFSLTLAERKRLMEIAIDEAGGKAGTIMSCSDQNMDTVIELARHAQNIGAEYIVVHAPVLHFLKAQDETLYEYYKYISEQVDVGIAMWSHPDSGYLMSPELCARIAELPNIVAIKYSVPRDMYARLTELTRGRLIVSTASEEEWFDNIVELGWRLYLCSSPPYLLQTKHDRRMRDYTDLAFAGRVEEARRIRD
;
A
#
# COMPACT_ATOMS: atom_id res chain seq x y z
N ALA A 1 10.00 -14.30 0.75
CA ALA A 1 11.04 -13.98 1.75
C ALA A 1 11.34 -12.48 1.78
N TYR A 2 11.78 -11.87 0.69
CA TYR A 2 12.19 -10.45 0.63
C TYR A 2 11.14 -9.47 1.18
N ALA A 3 9.88 -9.57 0.72
CA ALA A 3 8.81 -8.69 1.20
C ALA A 3 8.56 -8.84 2.70
N GLN A 4 8.63 -10.05 3.25
CA GLN A 4 8.45 -10.29 4.68
C GLN A 4 9.52 -9.62 5.56
N GLU A 5 10.68 -9.36 5.02
CA GLU A 5 11.78 -8.70 5.72
C GLU A 5 11.72 -7.17 5.55
N ASN A 6 11.38 -6.68 4.36
CA ASN A 6 11.54 -5.29 3.96
C ASN A 6 10.25 -4.46 3.95
N MET A 7 9.09 -5.08 3.66
CA MET A 7 7.80 -4.39 3.66
C MET A 7 7.22 -4.32 5.08
N ARG A 8 7.68 -3.36 5.86
CA ARG A 8 7.31 -3.20 7.28
C ARG A 8 7.27 -1.73 7.70
N GLY A 9 6.62 -1.44 8.82
CA GLY A 9 6.52 -0.11 9.38
C GLY A 9 5.30 0.66 8.88
N ILE A 10 5.39 1.97 8.87
CA ILE A 10 4.32 2.90 8.47
C ILE A 10 4.54 3.33 7.03
N TRP A 11 3.65 2.89 6.14
CA TRP A 11 3.68 3.23 4.72
C TRP A 11 2.47 4.08 4.37
N ALA A 12 2.70 5.36 4.04
CA ALA A 12 1.65 6.32 3.80
C ALA A 12 1.33 6.50 2.32
N ALA A 13 0.06 6.75 2.02
CA ALA A 13 -0.36 7.13 0.67
C ALA A 13 0.17 8.54 0.36
N ALA A 14 1.05 8.65 -0.62
CA ALA A 14 1.61 9.92 -1.06
C ALA A 14 0.54 10.76 -1.77
N LEU A 15 0.49 12.04 -1.41
CA LEU A 15 -0.34 13.04 -2.09
C LEU A 15 0.38 13.52 -3.35
N THR A 16 -0.38 13.83 -4.39
CA THR A 16 0.14 14.42 -5.63
C THR A 16 -0.11 15.92 -5.60
N PRO A 17 0.93 16.76 -5.45
CA PRO A 17 0.76 18.21 -5.55
C PRO A 17 0.66 18.65 -7.01
N PHE A 18 -0.12 19.70 -7.25
CA PHE A 18 -0.30 20.29 -8.56
C PHE A 18 0.13 21.77 -8.57
N GLU A 19 0.61 22.24 -9.71
CA GLU A 19 0.96 23.64 -9.90
C GLU A 19 -0.25 24.55 -9.78
N PRO A 20 -0.16 25.68 -9.04
CA PRO A 20 -1.27 26.60 -8.90
C PRO A 20 -1.80 27.09 -10.27
N GLY A 21 -3.10 26.98 -10.46
CA GLY A 21 -3.77 27.45 -11.67
C GLY A 21 -3.60 26.56 -12.90
N SER A 22 -2.98 25.38 -12.75
CA SER A 22 -2.89 24.38 -13.81
C SER A 22 -3.18 22.98 -13.27
N LEU A 23 -3.24 21.99 -14.16
CA LEU A 23 -3.36 20.58 -13.78
C LEU A 23 -2.00 19.85 -13.82
N ALA A 24 -0.91 20.56 -14.05
CA ALA A 24 0.42 19.96 -14.09
C ALA A 24 0.87 19.55 -12.69
N ILE A 25 1.57 18.43 -12.60
CA ILE A 25 2.16 17.97 -11.34
C ILE A 25 3.26 18.94 -10.91
N ASP A 26 3.23 19.40 -9.66
CA ASP A 26 4.34 20.09 -9.03
C ASP A 26 5.42 19.10 -8.62
N GLU A 27 6.31 18.75 -9.55
CA GLU A 27 7.40 17.81 -9.29
C GLU A 27 8.33 18.29 -8.16
N ARG A 28 8.59 19.59 -8.07
CA ARG A 28 9.43 20.16 -7.02
C ARG A 28 8.78 20.02 -5.65
N GLY A 29 7.49 20.32 -5.57
CA GLY A 29 6.69 20.13 -4.35
C GLY A 29 6.62 18.68 -3.93
N LEU A 30 6.40 17.75 -4.87
CA LEU A 30 6.39 16.32 -4.58
C LEU A 30 7.73 15.84 -3.99
N ARG A 31 8.85 16.23 -4.60
CA ARG A 31 10.20 15.88 -4.10
C ARG A 31 10.44 16.43 -2.71
N ALA A 32 10.06 17.69 -2.46
CA ALA A 32 10.17 18.29 -1.14
C ALA A 32 9.31 17.58 -0.09
N ASN A 33 8.09 17.21 -0.45
CA ASN A 33 7.19 16.44 0.42
C ASN A 33 7.77 15.07 0.75
N LEU A 34 8.27 14.31 -0.22
CA LEU A 34 8.85 12.98 0.01
C LEU A 34 10.03 13.07 0.98
N ARG A 35 10.94 14.03 0.80
CA ARG A 35 12.05 14.26 1.75
C ARG A 35 11.56 14.59 3.15
N HIS A 36 10.60 15.50 3.27
CA HIS A 36 10.01 15.87 4.56
C HIS A 36 9.37 14.65 5.25
N TRP A 37 8.62 13.86 4.50
CA TRP A 37 7.94 12.67 5.06
C TRP A 37 8.93 11.62 5.54
N ILE A 38 10.04 11.43 4.82
CA ILE A 38 11.11 10.50 5.21
C ILE A 38 11.88 11.04 6.41
N ASP A 39 12.46 12.22 6.26
CA ASP A 39 13.46 12.74 7.20
C ASP A 39 12.82 13.29 8.48
N ASP A 40 11.70 14.01 8.36
CA ASP A 40 11.05 14.67 9.50
C ASP A 40 9.95 13.81 10.15
N LEU A 41 9.13 13.10 9.35
CA LEU A 41 8.01 12.33 9.89
C LEU A 41 8.35 10.85 10.15
N GLY A 42 9.49 10.36 9.66
CA GLY A 42 9.91 8.98 9.88
C GLY A 42 8.98 7.95 9.20
N ILE A 43 8.45 8.27 8.02
CA ILE A 43 7.64 7.34 7.25
C ILE A 43 8.55 6.31 6.57
N ASP A 44 8.22 5.03 6.70
CA ASP A 44 9.03 3.91 6.22
C ASP A 44 8.83 3.61 4.74
N GLY A 45 7.70 4.02 4.18
CA GLY A 45 7.40 3.77 2.77
C GLY A 45 6.21 4.53 2.24
N PHE A 46 6.06 4.50 0.92
CA PHE A 46 5.01 5.26 0.22
C PHE A 46 4.21 4.41 -0.75
N PHE A 47 2.90 4.60 -0.68
CA PHE A 47 1.96 4.16 -1.68
C PHE A 47 1.77 5.28 -2.72
N ILE A 48 2.43 5.14 -3.87
CA ILE A 48 2.50 6.16 -4.92
C ILE A 48 1.32 5.99 -5.89
N ALA A 49 0.72 7.13 -6.28
CA ALA A 49 -0.43 7.18 -7.18
C ALA A 49 -1.58 6.26 -6.75
N GLY A 50 -1.85 6.20 -5.44
CA GLY A 50 -3.03 5.57 -4.89
C GLY A 50 -4.26 6.50 -4.97
N LYS A 51 -5.30 6.20 -4.18
CA LYS A 51 -6.54 7.00 -4.15
C LYS A 51 -6.26 8.44 -3.69
N GLN A 52 -5.48 8.62 -2.63
CA GLN A 52 -5.06 9.95 -2.17
C GLN A 52 -4.10 10.65 -3.12
N GLY A 53 -3.35 9.89 -3.91
CA GLY A 53 -2.50 10.40 -4.99
C GLY A 53 -3.25 10.65 -6.31
N GLU A 54 -4.58 10.51 -6.31
CA GLU A 54 -5.50 10.85 -7.39
C GLU A 54 -5.22 10.11 -8.71
N PHE A 55 -4.83 8.82 -8.66
CA PHE A 55 -4.47 8.04 -9.85
C PHE A 55 -5.51 8.09 -10.97
N PHE A 56 -6.79 8.19 -10.62
CA PHE A 56 -7.91 8.24 -11.56
C PHE A 56 -8.02 9.57 -12.33
N SER A 57 -7.34 10.63 -11.87
CA SER A 57 -7.30 11.96 -12.50
C SER A 57 -6.03 12.18 -13.34
N LEU A 58 -5.06 11.26 -13.24
CA LEU A 58 -3.76 11.37 -13.89
C LEU A 58 -3.72 10.60 -15.20
N THR A 59 -3.05 11.17 -16.17
CA THR A 59 -2.70 10.47 -17.41
C THR A 59 -1.69 9.34 -17.14
N LEU A 60 -1.60 8.39 -18.06
CA LEU A 60 -0.61 7.31 -17.97
C LEU A 60 0.83 7.84 -17.86
N ALA A 61 1.15 8.90 -18.62
CA ALA A 61 2.46 9.52 -18.57
C ALA A 61 2.76 10.16 -17.21
N GLU A 62 1.80 10.86 -16.62
CA GLU A 62 1.93 11.43 -15.28
C GLU A 62 2.09 10.35 -14.21
N ARG A 63 1.33 9.26 -14.29
CA ARG A 63 1.47 8.13 -13.36
C ARG A 63 2.87 7.52 -13.41
N LYS A 64 3.41 7.30 -14.60
CA LYS A 64 4.80 6.84 -14.79
C LYS A 64 5.80 7.83 -14.21
N ARG A 65 5.60 9.13 -14.47
CA ARG A 65 6.47 10.18 -13.95
C ARG A 65 6.49 10.25 -12.42
N LEU A 66 5.34 10.09 -11.76
CA LEU A 66 5.27 10.00 -10.29
C LEU A 66 6.08 8.82 -9.74
N MET A 67 6.01 7.66 -10.40
CA MET A 67 6.79 6.48 -10.01
C MET A 67 8.30 6.74 -10.09
N GLU A 68 8.77 7.37 -11.18
CA GLU A 68 10.17 7.73 -11.37
C GLU A 68 10.68 8.69 -10.29
N ILE A 69 9.90 9.75 -10.00
CA ILE A 69 10.23 10.72 -8.95
C ILE A 69 10.31 10.04 -7.58
N ALA A 70 9.36 9.15 -7.28
CA ALA A 70 9.32 8.46 -6.00
C ALA A 70 10.53 7.52 -5.81
N ILE A 71 10.92 6.77 -6.84
CA ILE A 71 12.12 5.90 -6.79
C ILE A 71 13.38 6.75 -6.58
N ASP A 72 13.50 7.85 -7.32
CA ASP A 72 14.67 8.76 -7.23
C ASP A 72 14.79 9.37 -5.83
N GLU A 73 13.70 9.91 -5.26
CA GLU A 73 13.71 10.55 -3.95
C GLU A 73 13.76 9.58 -2.77
N ALA A 74 13.12 8.42 -2.87
CA ALA A 74 13.20 7.41 -1.82
C ALA A 74 14.63 6.89 -1.64
N GLY A 75 15.37 6.74 -2.76
CA GLY A 75 16.82 6.49 -2.76
C GLY A 75 17.26 5.34 -1.85
N GLY A 76 16.43 4.34 -1.62
CA GLY A 76 16.67 3.24 -0.68
C GLY A 76 16.47 3.60 0.81
N LYS A 77 16.06 4.83 1.14
CA LYS A 77 15.75 5.25 2.52
C LYS A 77 14.34 4.88 2.96
N ALA A 78 13.42 4.77 2.00
CA ALA A 78 12.03 4.39 2.23
C ALA A 78 11.57 3.41 1.16
N GLY A 79 10.69 2.48 1.53
CA GLY A 79 10.09 1.56 0.57
C GLY A 79 9.10 2.26 -0.36
N THR A 80 8.85 1.68 -1.52
CA THR A 80 7.87 2.20 -2.47
C THR A 80 6.96 1.11 -3.00
N ILE A 81 5.67 1.41 -3.08
CA ILE A 81 4.68 0.57 -3.74
C ILE A 81 3.92 1.40 -4.78
N MET A 82 3.98 0.99 -6.03
CA MET A 82 3.45 1.75 -7.16
C MET A 82 2.05 1.29 -7.53
N SER A 83 1.08 2.20 -7.54
CA SER A 83 -0.28 1.87 -7.99
C SER A 83 -0.32 1.66 -9.50
N CYS A 84 -0.63 0.44 -9.88
CA CYS A 84 -0.88 0.06 -11.28
C CYS A 84 -2.38 -0.15 -11.55
N SER A 85 -3.24 0.29 -10.62
CA SER A 85 -4.68 0.09 -10.68
C SER A 85 -5.32 0.80 -11.86
N ASP A 86 -6.09 0.09 -12.67
CA ASP A 86 -6.87 0.62 -13.78
C ASP A 86 -8.01 -0.35 -14.12
N GLN A 87 -9.03 0.14 -14.83
CA GLN A 87 -10.07 -0.71 -15.39
C GLN A 87 -9.62 -1.41 -16.68
N ASN A 88 -8.65 -0.84 -17.37
CA ASN A 88 -8.06 -1.41 -18.59
C ASN A 88 -6.85 -2.28 -18.23
N MET A 89 -6.91 -3.56 -18.54
CA MET A 89 -5.86 -4.53 -18.25
C MET A 89 -4.52 -4.18 -18.94
N ASP A 90 -4.56 -3.67 -20.17
CA ASP A 90 -3.33 -3.26 -20.87
C ASP A 90 -2.62 -2.12 -20.13
N THR A 91 -3.39 -1.16 -19.59
CA THR A 91 -2.86 -0.08 -18.75
C THR A 91 -2.24 -0.62 -17.45
N VAL A 92 -2.91 -1.59 -16.81
CA VAL A 92 -2.36 -2.26 -15.60
C VAL A 92 -1.00 -2.89 -15.91
N ILE A 93 -0.90 -3.66 -16.99
CA ILE A 93 0.33 -4.35 -17.38
C ILE A 93 1.42 -3.36 -17.81
N GLU A 94 1.06 -2.31 -18.53
CA GLU A 94 2.01 -1.27 -18.95
C GLU A 94 2.63 -0.55 -17.74
N LEU A 95 1.81 -0.17 -16.77
CA LEU A 95 2.28 0.44 -15.52
C LEU A 95 3.12 -0.53 -14.68
N ALA A 96 2.70 -1.78 -14.57
CA ALA A 96 3.42 -2.80 -13.81
C ALA A 96 4.81 -3.07 -14.40
N ARG A 97 4.91 -3.19 -15.72
CA ARG A 97 6.20 -3.34 -16.42
C ARG A 97 7.07 -2.10 -16.29
N HIS A 98 6.48 -0.90 -16.38
CA HIS A 98 7.22 0.33 -16.17
C HIS A 98 7.79 0.39 -14.73
N ALA A 99 6.96 0.12 -13.72
CA ALA A 99 7.40 0.07 -12.33
C ALA A 99 8.55 -0.93 -12.12
N GLN A 100 8.44 -2.14 -12.66
CA GLN A 100 9.51 -3.14 -12.62
C GLN A 100 10.80 -2.63 -13.28
N ASN A 101 10.70 -2.02 -14.47
CA ASN A 101 11.86 -1.55 -15.24
C ASN A 101 12.61 -0.40 -14.57
N ILE A 102 11.93 0.45 -13.80
CA ILE A 102 12.57 1.53 -13.03
C ILE A 102 13.08 1.08 -11.65
N GLY A 103 12.92 -0.21 -11.32
CA GLY A 103 13.42 -0.79 -10.08
C GLY A 103 12.49 -0.67 -8.87
N ALA A 104 11.19 -0.50 -9.07
CA ALA A 104 10.23 -0.57 -7.98
C ALA A 104 10.24 -1.97 -7.35
N GLU A 105 10.20 -2.03 -6.04
CA GLU A 105 10.16 -3.30 -5.29
C GLU A 105 8.79 -3.96 -5.32
N TYR A 106 7.75 -3.12 -5.31
CA TYR A 106 6.36 -3.57 -5.22
C TYR A 106 5.44 -2.74 -6.11
N ILE A 107 4.40 -3.40 -6.60
CA ILE A 107 3.23 -2.74 -7.18
C ILE A 107 1.98 -3.07 -6.37
N VAL A 108 0.97 -2.24 -6.46
CA VAL A 108 -0.35 -2.53 -5.92
C VAL A 108 -1.40 -2.43 -7.02
N VAL A 109 -2.29 -3.41 -7.05
CA VAL A 109 -3.38 -3.47 -8.00
C VAL A 109 -4.71 -3.62 -7.26
N HIS A 110 -5.58 -2.64 -7.44
CA HIS A 110 -6.94 -2.67 -6.94
C HIS A 110 -7.75 -3.69 -7.76
N ALA A 111 -8.63 -4.44 -7.11
CA ALA A 111 -9.61 -5.21 -7.84
C ALA A 111 -10.44 -4.28 -8.73
N PRO A 112 -10.68 -4.63 -10.01
CA PRO A 112 -11.41 -3.75 -10.92
C PRO A 112 -12.84 -3.54 -10.41
N VAL A 113 -13.42 -2.38 -10.73
CA VAL A 113 -14.84 -2.13 -10.46
C VAL A 113 -15.67 -3.06 -11.34
N LEU A 114 -16.43 -3.95 -10.72
CA LEU A 114 -17.27 -4.91 -11.43
C LEU A 114 -18.72 -4.45 -11.41
N HIS A 115 -19.36 -4.47 -12.56
CA HIS A 115 -20.78 -4.15 -12.68
C HIS A 115 -21.69 -5.30 -12.20
N PHE A 116 -21.17 -6.52 -12.18
CA PHE A 116 -21.87 -7.71 -11.71
C PHE A 116 -21.26 -8.15 -10.38
N LEU A 117 -22.10 -8.27 -9.33
CA LEU A 117 -21.65 -8.48 -7.96
C LEU A 117 -21.76 -9.91 -7.46
N LYS A 118 -22.08 -10.87 -8.33
CA LYS A 118 -22.24 -12.27 -7.94
C LYS A 118 -21.25 -13.17 -8.67
N ALA A 119 -20.75 -14.18 -7.96
CA ALA A 119 -19.90 -15.23 -8.50
C ALA A 119 -18.66 -14.71 -9.27
N GLN A 120 -17.98 -13.70 -8.73
CA GLN A 120 -16.81 -13.08 -9.36
C GLN A 120 -15.46 -13.63 -8.85
N ASP A 121 -15.47 -14.64 -7.99
CA ASP A 121 -14.25 -15.19 -7.38
C ASP A 121 -13.28 -15.73 -8.43
N GLU A 122 -13.77 -16.51 -9.40
CA GLU A 122 -12.92 -17.01 -10.48
C GLU A 122 -12.42 -15.90 -11.40
N THR A 123 -13.27 -14.92 -11.70
CA THR A 123 -12.87 -13.74 -12.49
C THR A 123 -11.72 -13.00 -11.83
N LEU A 124 -11.80 -12.77 -10.53
CA LEU A 124 -10.75 -12.06 -9.78
C LEU A 124 -9.50 -12.92 -9.59
N TYR A 125 -9.65 -14.23 -9.39
CA TYR A 125 -8.50 -15.12 -9.34
C TYR A 125 -7.73 -15.11 -10.66
N GLU A 126 -8.39 -15.28 -11.80
CA GLU A 126 -7.76 -15.24 -13.13
C GLU A 126 -7.20 -13.83 -13.45
N TYR A 127 -7.84 -12.76 -12.98
CA TYR A 127 -7.33 -11.39 -13.08
C TYR A 127 -5.96 -11.24 -12.44
N TYR A 128 -5.81 -11.60 -11.15
CA TYR A 128 -4.54 -11.51 -10.46
C TYR A 128 -3.51 -12.52 -10.96
N LYS A 129 -3.94 -13.70 -11.36
CA LYS A 129 -3.08 -14.71 -11.97
C LYS A 129 -2.46 -14.18 -13.26
N TYR A 130 -3.28 -13.60 -14.15
CA TYR A 130 -2.78 -13.01 -15.39
C TYR A 130 -1.74 -11.91 -15.13
N ILE A 131 -1.98 -11.01 -14.19
CA ILE A 131 -1.02 -9.96 -13.82
C ILE A 131 0.27 -10.60 -13.27
N SER A 132 0.14 -11.57 -12.37
CA SER A 132 1.26 -12.31 -11.77
C SER A 132 2.17 -12.96 -12.81
N GLU A 133 1.62 -13.42 -13.92
CA GLU A 133 2.35 -14.04 -15.04
C GLU A 133 3.06 -13.02 -15.95
N GLN A 134 2.77 -11.72 -15.82
CA GLN A 134 3.32 -10.66 -16.70
C GLN A 134 4.53 -9.95 -16.13
N VAL A 135 4.78 -10.04 -14.83
CA VAL A 135 5.85 -9.34 -14.12
C VAL A 135 6.42 -10.19 -12.99
N ASP A 136 7.67 -9.91 -12.62
CA ASP A 136 8.36 -10.57 -11.50
C ASP A 136 8.36 -9.74 -10.20
N VAL A 137 7.90 -8.48 -10.27
CA VAL A 137 7.82 -7.57 -9.11
C VAL A 137 6.79 -8.08 -8.09
N GLY A 138 7.01 -7.81 -6.79
CA GLY A 138 6.05 -8.17 -5.75
C GLY A 138 4.73 -7.40 -5.91
N ILE A 139 3.61 -8.13 -5.87
CA ILE A 139 2.26 -7.58 -6.08
C ILE A 139 1.53 -7.55 -4.75
N ALA A 140 1.04 -6.37 -4.38
CA ALA A 140 0.01 -6.22 -3.35
C ALA A 140 -1.37 -6.15 -3.99
N MET A 141 -2.29 -6.94 -3.48
CA MET A 141 -3.71 -6.77 -3.77
C MET A 141 -4.24 -5.54 -3.05
N TRP A 142 -5.30 -4.97 -3.57
CA TRP A 142 -6.06 -3.93 -2.87
C TRP A 142 -7.55 -4.22 -3.04
N SER A 143 -8.22 -4.54 -1.93
CA SER A 143 -9.66 -4.76 -1.89
C SER A 143 -10.32 -3.73 -0.99
N HIS A 144 -11.27 -3.01 -1.55
CA HIS A 144 -11.98 -1.91 -0.90
C HIS A 144 -13.45 -1.97 -1.29
N PRO A 145 -14.40 -1.60 -0.41
CA PRO A 145 -15.83 -1.56 -0.74
C PRO A 145 -16.17 -0.75 -1.99
N ASP A 146 -15.38 0.27 -2.31
CA ASP A 146 -15.58 1.12 -3.50
C ASP A 146 -15.40 0.38 -4.84
N SER A 147 -14.79 -0.81 -4.84
CA SER A 147 -14.68 -1.64 -6.06
C SER A 147 -15.96 -2.36 -6.46
N GLY A 148 -16.97 -2.31 -5.60
CA GLY A 148 -18.26 -2.95 -5.84
C GLY A 148 -18.29 -4.46 -5.58
N TYR A 149 -17.17 -5.17 -5.65
CA TYR A 149 -17.05 -6.58 -5.25
C TYR A 149 -15.96 -6.72 -4.20
N LEU A 150 -16.37 -6.99 -2.97
CA LEU A 150 -15.43 -7.19 -1.86
C LEU A 150 -14.95 -8.64 -1.87
N MET A 151 -13.64 -8.83 -2.01
CA MET A 151 -13.05 -10.18 -1.98
C MET A 151 -13.17 -10.78 -0.57
N SER A 152 -13.59 -12.05 -0.51
CA SER A 152 -13.62 -12.80 0.76
C SER A 152 -12.21 -13.13 1.27
N PRO A 153 -12.01 -13.39 2.56
CA PRO A 153 -10.73 -13.87 3.07
C PRO A 153 -10.23 -15.14 2.38
N GLU A 154 -11.13 -16.05 2.04
CA GLU A 154 -10.82 -17.30 1.35
C GLU A 154 -10.34 -17.05 -0.10
N LEU A 155 -10.98 -16.14 -0.83
CA LEU A 155 -10.51 -15.74 -2.16
C LEU A 155 -9.14 -15.06 -2.10
N CYS A 156 -8.94 -14.12 -1.16
CA CYS A 156 -7.66 -13.47 -0.96
C CYS A 156 -6.55 -14.47 -0.61
N ALA A 157 -6.84 -15.46 0.24
CA ALA A 157 -5.90 -16.50 0.59
C ALA A 157 -5.53 -17.40 -0.59
N ARG A 158 -6.49 -17.72 -1.46
CA ARG A 158 -6.28 -18.47 -2.70
C ARG A 158 -5.40 -17.68 -3.68
N ILE A 159 -5.66 -16.39 -3.89
CA ILE A 159 -4.85 -15.52 -4.74
C ILE A 159 -3.42 -15.40 -4.18
N ALA A 160 -3.26 -15.37 -2.87
CA ALA A 160 -1.95 -15.31 -2.20
C ALA A 160 -1.07 -16.56 -2.42
N GLU A 161 -1.58 -17.63 -3.03
CA GLU A 161 -0.78 -18.79 -3.45
C GLU A 161 0.01 -18.53 -4.74
N LEU A 162 -0.34 -17.49 -5.50
CA LEU A 162 0.41 -17.08 -6.69
C LEU A 162 1.81 -16.56 -6.30
N PRO A 163 2.85 -16.85 -7.10
CA PRO A 163 4.26 -16.73 -6.68
C PRO A 163 4.69 -15.34 -6.20
N ASN A 164 4.19 -14.27 -6.80
CA ASN A 164 4.60 -12.90 -6.52
C ASN A 164 3.51 -12.05 -5.85
N ILE A 165 2.42 -12.65 -5.39
CA ILE A 165 1.46 -11.97 -4.51
C ILE A 165 2.03 -11.96 -3.09
N VAL A 166 2.38 -10.78 -2.58
CA VAL A 166 3.15 -10.63 -1.32
C VAL A 166 2.38 -9.92 -0.21
N ALA A 167 1.42 -9.08 -0.56
CA ALA A 167 0.68 -8.26 0.42
C ALA A 167 -0.77 -8.00 -0.02
N ILE A 168 -1.55 -7.46 0.90
CA ILE A 168 -2.87 -6.91 0.61
C ILE A 168 -3.14 -5.67 1.47
N LYS A 169 -3.69 -4.62 0.84
CA LYS A 169 -4.41 -3.56 1.54
C LYS A 169 -5.88 -3.94 1.57
N TYR A 170 -6.36 -4.34 2.75
CA TYR A 170 -7.66 -4.96 2.92
C TYR A 170 -8.56 -4.11 3.82
N SER A 171 -9.33 -3.22 3.21
CA SER A 171 -10.20 -2.26 3.90
C SER A 171 -11.56 -2.89 4.23
N VAL A 172 -11.57 -3.75 5.22
CA VAL A 172 -12.72 -4.57 5.63
C VAL A 172 -12.83 -4.58 7.16
N PRO A 173 -13.97 -5.05 7.74
CA PRO A 173 -14.09 -5.27 9.17
C PRO A 173 -13.01 -6.20 9.72
N ARG A 174 -12.70 -6.02 11.02
CA ARG A 174 -11.61 -6.72 11.72
C ARG A 174 -11.70 -8.25 11.62
N ASP A 175 -12.87 -8.82 11.73
CA ASP A 175 -13.09 -10.27 11.64
C ASP A 175 -12.62 -10.85 10.30
N MET A 176 -12.84 -10.13 9.20
CA MET A 176 -12.42 -10.55 7.87
C MET A 176 -10.89 -10.51 7.71
N TYR A 177 -10.24 -9.42 8.08
CA TYR A 177 -8.78 -9.34 7.92
C TYR A 177 -8.03 -10.21 8.95
N ALA A 178 -8.58 -10.41 10.14
CA ALA A 178 -8.03 -11.36 11.11
C ALA A 178 -8.13 -12.80 10.58
N ARG A 179 -9.26 -13.16 9.99
CA ARG A 179 -9.45 -14.44 9.31
C ARG A 179 -8.44 -14.65 8.17
N LEU A 180 -8.22 -13.62 7.34
CA LEU A 180 -7.22 -13.71 6.27
C LEU A 180 -5.81 -13.88 6.82
N THR A 181 -5.47 -13.16 7.89
CA THR A 181 -4.16 -13.29 8.57
C THR A 181 -3.94 -14.73 9.05
N GLU A 182 -4.97 -15.35 9.64
CA GLU A 182 -4.92 -16.75 10.07
C GLU A 182 -4.75 -17.71 8.88
N LEU A 183 -5.54 -17.56 7.84
CA LEU A 183 -5.51 -18.42 6.64
C LEU A 183 -4.15 -18.41 5.95
N THR A 184 -3.49 -17.27 5.94
CA THR A 184 -2.23 -17.09 5.20
C THR A 184 -0.98 -17.29 6.05
N ARG A 185 -1.06 -17.19 7.37
CA ARG A 185 -0.01 -17.47 8.37
C ARG A 185 1.40 -17.03 7.95
N GLY A 186 1.56 -15.73 7.66
CA GLY A 186 2.85 -15.13 7.31
C GLY A 186 3.28 -15.29 5.86
N ARG A 187 2.51 -15.97 5.00
CA ARG A 187 2.76 -15.94 3.54
C ARG A 187 2.41 -14.58 2.95
N LEU A 188 1.26 -14.04 3.33
CA LEU A 188 0.75 -12.75 2.87
C LEU A 188 0.91 -11.71 3.96
N ILE A 189 1.41 -10.54 3.61
CA ILE A 189 1.40 -9.37 4.47
C ILE A 189 0.01 -8.75 4.39
N VAL A 190 -0.76 -8.85 5.48
CA VAL A 190 -2.09 -8.25 5.56
C VAL A 190 -1.98 -6.89 6.22
N SER A 191 -2.63 -5.88 5.64
CA SER A 191 -2.70 -4.53 6.18
C SER A 191 -4.07 -3.92 5.91
N THR A 192 -4.45 -2.94 6.72
CA THR A 192 -5.63 -2.09 6.54
C THR A 192 -5.24 -0.62 6.61
N ALA A 193 -6.17 0.28 6.27
CA ALA A 193 -5.96 1.72 6.37
C ALA A 193 -6.41 2.31 7.74
N SER A 194 -6.93 1.48 8.66
CA SER A 194 -7.44 1.92 9.95
C SER A 194 -6.30 2.19 10.93
N GLU A 195 -6.08 3.45 11.27
CA GLU A 195 -5.09 3.86 12.26
C GLU A 195 -5.49 3.40 13.65
N GLU A 196 -6.76 3.49 14.01
CA GLU A 196 -7.28 3.13 15.33
C GLU A 196 -6.97 1.67 15.70
N GLU A 197 -6.91 0.78 14.70
CA GLU A 197 -6.66 -0.65 14.89
C GLU A 197 -5.18 -1.04 14.77
N TRP A 198 -4.30 -0.12 14.33
CA TRP A 198 -2.92 -0.45 14.02
C TRP A 198 -2.15 -1.03 15.20
N PHE A 199 -2.21 -0.39 16.35
CA PHE A 199 -1.53 -0.87 17.56
C PHE A 199 -2.02 -2.26 17.97
N ASP A 200 -3.35 -2.46 18.01
CA ASP A 200 -3.94 -3.74 18.39
C ASP A 200 -3.61 -4.83 17.36
N ASN A 201 -3.52 -4.49 16.08
CA ASN A 201 -3.10 -5.41 15.03
C ASN A 201 -1.63 -5.84 15.16
N ILE A 202 -0.74 -4.96 15.63
CA ILE A 202 0.64 -5.37 15.98
C ILE A 202 0.61 -6.39 17.12
N VAL A 203 -0.09 -6.07 18.19
CA VAL A 203 -0.05 -6.85 19.44
C VAL A 203 -0.77 -8.18 19.31
N GLU A 204 -1.96 -8.19 18.70
CA GLU A 204 -2.83 -9.36 18.68
C GLU A 204 -2.65 -10.23 17.44
N LEU A 205 -2.35 -9.61 16.28
CA LEU A 205 -2.22 -10.33 15.01
C LEU A 205 -0.78 -10.46 14.52
N GLY A 206 0.17 -9.83 15.21
CA GLY A 206 1.59 -9.86 14.84
C GLY A 206 1.88 -9.10 13.53
N TRP A 207 1.05 -8.13 13.18
CA TRP A 207 1.24 -7.35 11.95
C TRP A 207 2.50 -6.50 12.00
N ARG A 208 3.10 -6.29 10.85
CA ARG A 208 4.35 -5.54 10.69
C ARG A 208 4.26 -4.38 9.71
N LEU A 209 3.18 -4.31 8.93
CA LEU A 209 2.95 -3.27 7.94
C LEU A 209 1.64 -2.54 8.24
N TYR A 210 1.72 -1.21 8.30
CA TYR A 210 0.56 -0.33 8.25
C TYR A 210 0.57 0.41 6.91
N LEU A 211 -0.22 -0.05 5.96
CA LEU A 211 -0.39 0.58 4.65
C LEU A 211 -1.53 1.60 4.74
N CYS A 212 -1.22 2.75 5.35
CA CYS A 212 -2.19 3.75 5.75
C CYS A 212 -2.63 4.69 4.63
N SER A 213 -3.45 5.66 5.01
CA SER A 213 -3.88 6.78 4.17
C SER A 213 -3.15 8.06 4.62
N SER A 214 -3.85 8.96 5.31
CA SER A 214 -3.36 10.29 5.71
C SER A 214 -2.87 10.42 7.16
N PRO A 215 -3.13 9.49 8.12
CA PRO A 215 -2.84 9.72 9.53
C PRO A 215 -1.41 10.19 9.82
N PRO A 216 -0.33 9.66 9.20
CA PRO A 216 1.02 10.12 9.48
C PRO A 216 1.26 11.60 9.19
N TYR A 217 0.51 12.19 8.27
CA TYR A 217 0.61 13.62 7.94
C TYR A 217 -0.17 14.51 8.90
N LEU A 218 -1.14 13.93 9.62
CA LEU A 218 -2.03 14.64 10.55
C LEU A 218 -1.58 14.50 12.00
N LEU A 219 -0.99 13.37 12.36
CA LEU A 219 -0.68 12.98 13.73
C LEU A 219 0.80 13.13 14.08
N GLN A 220 1.65 13.44 13.10
CA GLN A 220 3.09 13.54 13.30
C GLN A 220 3.65 14.88 12.85
N THR A 221 4.68 15.31 13.54
CA THR A 221 5.57 16.42 13.18
C THR A 221 7.01 15.98 13.37
N LYS A 222 7.98 16.78 12.94
CA LYS A 222 9.40 16.52 13.23
C LYS A 222 9.77 16.49 14.71
N HIS A 223 8.91 17.04 15.58
CA HIS A 223 9.12 17.11 17.03
C HIS A 223 8.26 16.13 17.82
N ASP A 224 7.24 15.54 17.19
CA ASP A 224 6.34 14.54 17.77
C ASP A 224 6.02 13.50 16.70
N ARG A 225 6.72 12.38 16.75
CA ARG A 225 6.54 11.26 15.83
C ARG A 225 5.85 10.09 16.52
N ARG A 226 4.77 10.38 17.26
CA ARG A 226 4.12 9.39 18.13
C ARG A 226 3.71 8.10 17.45
N MET A 227 3.23 8.14 16.20
CA MET A 227 2.89 6.92 15.48
C MET A 227 4.14 6.06 15.24
N ARG A 228 5.25 6.67 14.86
CA ARG A 228 6.53 6.00 14.72
C ARG A 228 7.00 5.43 16.06
N ASP A 229 6.96 6.25 17.09
CA ASP A 229 7.49 5.90 18.40
C ASP A 229 6.73 4.73 19.04
N TYR A 230 5.38 4.77 19.04
CA TYR A 230 4.63 3.63 19.59
C TYR A 230 4.73 2.38 18.72
N THR A 231 4.87 2.54 17.40
CA THR A 231 5.08 1.39 16.48
C THR A 231 6.40 0.69 16.78
N ASP A 232 7.50 1.43 16.92
CA ASP A 232 8.83 0.89 17.23
C ASP A 232 8.84 0.19 18.58
N LEU A 233 8.20 0.78 19.59
CA LEU A 233 8.05 0.17 20.92
C LEU A 233 7.23 -1.13 20.87
N ALA A 234 6.12 -1.14 20.13
CA ALA A 234 5.29 -2.33 19.97
C ALA A 234 6.06 -3.45 19.24
N PHE A 235 6.82 -3.12 18.20
CA PHE A 235 7.68 -4.09 17.50
C PHE A 235 8.79 -4.64 18.38
N ALA A 236 9.29 -3.85 19.34
CA ALA A 236 10.25 -4.28 20.33
C ALA A 236 9.64 -5.08 21.50
N GLY A 237 8.33 -5.33 21.49
CA GLY A 237 7.62 -6.01 22.58
C GLY A 237 7.35 -5.15 23.82
N ARG A 238 7.64 -3.84 23.75
CA ARG A 238 7.43 -2.87 24.85
C ARG A 238 5.99 -2.35 24.84
N VAL A 239 5.03 -3.27 24.94
CA VAL A 239 3.58 -3.02 24.68
C VAL A 239 3.01 -1.94 25.59
N GLU A 240 3.31 -1.99 26.89
CA GLU A 240 2.76 -1.01 27.85
C GLU A 240 3.32 0.40 27.63
N GLU A 241 4.56 0.51 27.22
CA GLU A 241 5.16 1.81 26.90
C GLU A 241 4.60 2.37 25.58
N ALA A 242 4.44 1.50 24.58
CA ALA A 242 3.80 1.86 23.32
C ALA A 242 2.36 2.37 23.54
N ARG A 243 1.60 1.69 24.40
CA ARG A 243 0.22 2.07 24.76
C ARG A 243 0.15 3.48 25.34
N ARG A 244 1.07 3.82 26.25
CA ARG A 244 1.11 5.16 26.88
C ARG A 244 1.41 6.29 25.89
N ILE A 245 2.15 6.01 24.83
CA ILE A 245 2.43 7.01 23.78
C ILE A 245 1.24 7.14 22.84
N ARG A 246 0.57 6.02 22.52
CA ARG A 246 -0.59 6.02 21.66
C ARG A 246 -1.77 6.77 22.27
N ASP A 247 -2.10 6.51 23.54
CA ASP A 247 -3.23 7.07 24.31
C ASP A 247 -2.96 8.52 24.70
#